data_54849e3983bb27fcc03914d268d21fef
#
_entry.id   54849e3983bb27fcc03914d268d21fef
#
_cell.length_a   1.000
_cell.length_b   1.000
_cell.length_c   1.000
_cell.angle_alpha   90.00
_cell.angle_beta   90.00
_cell.angle_gamma   90.00
#
_symmetry.space_group_name_H-M   'P 1'
#
loop_
_entity.id
_entity.type
_entity.pdbx_description
1 polymer ?
#
loop_
_entity_poly.entity_id
_entity_poly.type
_entity_poly.pdbx_seq_one_letter_code
_entity_poly.pdbx_strand_id
1 'polypeptide(L)'
;MSDRTVSELPTRDEQAPFPLVFGLDTFGDVTHDTEDRPLSHAQTIRNVVEQGVLAEQVGVDFFGIGEHHTDDFPMPAGDLVLAAIAARTTRIRLGSAVTVLSSDDPVRVFQRYSTLDAISQGRAEVVLGRGSSIDSFPLFGFDLADYEQLFSKRRPSCSPSC
;
A
#
# COMPACT_ATOMS: atom_id res chain seq x y z
N MET A 1 25.99 -21.41 -13.76
CA MET A 1 25.21 -20.30 -13.16
C MET A 1 25.29 -20.51 -11.68
N SER A 2 26.02 -19.63 -10.97
CA SER A 2 26.26 -19.76 -9.52
C SER A 2 25.02 -19.27 -8.77
N ASP A 3 24.43 -20.14 -7.98
CA ASP A 3 23.31 -19.87 -7.08
C ASP A 3 23.82 -18.98 -5.93
N ARG A 4 23.62 -17.67 -6.02
CA ARG A 4 23.91 -16.77 -4.90
C ARG A 4 22.76 -16.86 -3.90
N THR A 5 23.02 -17.57 -2.84
CA THR A 5 22.10 -17.65 -1.69
C THR A 5 21.92 -16.26 -1.05
N VAL A 6 20.69 -15.95 -0.63
CA VAL A 6 20.27 -14.68 0.02
C VAL A 6 21.11 -14.33 1.27
N SER A 7 21.93 -15.26 1.78
CA SER A 7 22.80 -15.09 2.96
C SER A 7 24.01 -14.16 2.76
N GLU A 8 24.24 -13.66 1.53
CA GLU A 8 25.41 -12.81 1.21
C GLU A 8 25.09 -11.33 1.01
N LEU A 9 23.85 -10.91 1.31
CA LEU A 9 23.51 -9.48 1.25
C LEU A 9 24.22 -8.73 2.38
N PRO A 10 24.83 -7.56 2.10
CA PRO A 10 25.52 -6.77 3.11
C PRO A 10 24.55 -6.35 4.21
N THR A 11 24.95 -6.55 5.45
CA THR A 11 24.22 -6.00 6.61
C THR A 11 24.27 -4.48 6.56
N ARG A 12 23.13 -3.85 6.86
CA ARG A 12 23.00 -2.39 6.93
C ARG A 12 24.02 -1.83 7.94
N ASP A 13 24.80 -0.84 7.54
CA ASP A 13 25.67 -0.09 8.45
C ASP A 13 24.82 0.82 9.34
N GLU A 14 24.50 0.39 10.54
CA GLU A 14 23.74 1.14 11.54
C GLU A 14 24.48 2.41 12.05
N GLN A 15 25.77 2.56 11.72
CA GLN A 15 26.61 3.68 12.15
C GLN A 15 26.70 4.79 11.09
N ALA A 16 26.04 4.64 9.94
CA ALA A 16 26.01 5.69 8.94
C ALA A 16 25.36 6.97 9.52
N PRO A 17 25.97 8.14 9.37
CA PRO A 17 25.43 9.40 9.94
C PRO A 17 24.07 9.80 9.37
N PHE A 18 23.70 9.25 8.21
CA PHE A 18 22.38 9.41 7.56
C PHE A 18 21.97 8.08 6.93
N PRO A 19 21.30 7.19 7.69
CA PRO A 19 20.87 5.92 7.12
C PRO A 19 19.84 6.18 6.01
N LEU A 20 20.11 5.64 4.82
CA LEU A 20 19.15 5.68 3.73
C LEU A 20 17.95 4.79 4.09
N VAL A 21 16.76 5.32 3.86
CA VAL A 21 15.49 4.61 4.00
C VAL A 21 14.94 4.32 2.61
N PHE A 22 14.69 3.05 2.30
CA PHE A 22 14.18 2.62 1.00
C PHE A 22 12.71 2.23 1.13
N GLY A 23 11.87 2.84 0.30
CA GLY A 23 10.46 2.45 0.13
C GLY A 23 10.20 1.91 -1.26
N LEU A 24 9.27 0.98 -1.34
CA LEU A 24 8.68 0.50 -2.59
C LEU A 24 7.18 0.72 -2.53
N ASP A 25 6.61 1.16 -3.65
CA ASP A 25 5.17 1.27 -3.84
C ASP A 25 4.73 0.39 -5.01
N THR A 26 3.52 -0.15 -4.93
CA THR A 26 2.89 -0.88 -6.04
C THR A 26 1.44 -0.44 -6.22
N PHE A 27 0.98 -0.45 -7.44
CA PHE A 27 -0.44 -0.29 -7.79
C PHE A 27 -1.16 -1.63 -7.95
N GLY A 28 -0.41 -2.74 -7.82
CA GLY A 28 -0.95 -4.08 -8.03
C GLY A 28 -1.22 -4.38 -9.50
N ASP A 29 -0.28 -4.02 -10.38
CA ASP A 29 -0.39 -4.20 -11.82
C ASP A 29 -0.64 -5.67 -12.19
N VAL A 30 -1.57 -5.91 -13.09
CA VAL A 30 -1.76 -7.23 -13.69
C VAL A 30 -0.54 -7.54 -14.55
N THR A 31 0.27 -8.47 -14.09
CA THR A 31 1.45 -8.95 -14.82
C THR A 31 1.11 -10.15 -15.68
N HIS A 32 2.05 -10.60 -16.53
CA HIS A 32 1.88 -11.72 -17.43
C HIS A 32 2.71 -12.93 -16.98
N ASP A 33 2.25 -14.12 -17.35
CA ASP A 33 3.00 -15.35 -17.16
C ASP A 33 4.09 -15.52 -18.25
N THR A 34 4.81 -16.62 -18.22
CA THR A 34 5.88 -16.94 -19.20
C THR A 34 5.39 -17.18 -20.61
N GLU A 35 4.07 -17.31 -20.81
CA GLU A 35 3.42 -17.47 -22.11
C GLU A 35 2.72 -16.17 -22.55
N ASP A 36 3.04 -15.05 -21.90
CA ASP A 36 2.48 -13.71 -22.16
C ASP A 36 0.96 -13.62 -21.95
N ARG A 37 0.41 -14.43 -21.04
CA ARG A 37 -1.00 -14.37 -20.66
C ARG A 37 -1.16 -13.54 -19.38
N PRO A 38 -2.14 -12.62 -19.30
CA PRO A 38 -2.38 -11.85 -18.08
C PRO A 38 -2.76 -12.78 -16.92
N LEU A 39 -2.19 -12.49 -15.76
CA LEU A 39 -2.55 -13.19 -14.53
C LEU A 39 -3.96 -12.79 -14.08
N SER A 40 -4.65 -13.70 -13.41
CA SER A 40 -5.93 -13.36 -12.78
C SER A 40 -5.75 -12.34 -11.65
N HIS A 41 -6.77 -11.51 -11.38
CA HIS A 41 -6.78 -10.56 -10.27
C HIS A 41 -6.44 -11.24 -8.93
N ALA A 42 -7.00 -12.43 -8.70
CA ALA A 42 -6.70 -13.21 -7.49
C ALA A 42 -5.21 -13.61 -7.39
N GLN A 43 -4.55 -13.91 -8.52
CA GLN A 43 -3.12 -14.20 -8.53
C GLN A 43 -2.30 -12.93 -8.34
N THR A 44 -2.68 -11.83 -8.98
CA THR A 44 -2.04 -10.51 -8.79
C THR A 44 -2.04 -10.10 -7.32
N ILE A 45 -3.19 -10.19 -6.63
CA ILE A 45 -3.29 -9.86 -5.21
C ILE A 45 -2.37 -10.74 -4.36
N ARG A 46 -2.33 -12.07 -4.61
CA ARG A 46 -1.40 -12.96 -3.90
C ARG A 46 0.06 -12.61 -4.16
N ASN A 47 0.40 -12.25 -5.40
CA ASN A 47 1.76 -11.85 -5.75
C ASN A 47 2.18 -10.57 -5.00
N VAL A 48 1.27 -9.59 -4.83
CA VAL A 48 1.56 -8.38 -4.05
C VAL A 48 1.85 -8.72 -2.58
N VAL A 49 1.14 -9.69 -2.00
CA VAL A 49 1.47 -10.17 -0.64
C VAL A 49 2.89 -10.74 -0.59
N GLU A 50 3.27 -11.59 -1.56
CA GLU A 50 4.62 -12.15 -1.62
C GLU A 50 5.69 -11.09 -1.88
N GLN A 51 5.41 -10.07 -2.70
CA GLN A 51 6.30 -8.93 -2.93
C GLN A 51 6.58 -8.16 -1.63
N GLY A 52 5.55 -7.88 -0.82
CA GLY A 52 5.73 -7.21 0.47
C GLY A 52 6.56 -8.03 1.46
N VAL A 53 6.37 -9.34 1.50
CA VAL A 53 7.18 -10.25 2.32
C VAL A 53 8.63 -10.30 1.83
N LEU A 54 8.84 -10.39 0.51
CA LEU A 54 10.16 -10.37 -0.10
C LEU A 54 10.88 -9.04 0.15
N ALA A 55 10.15 -7.91 0.08
CA ALA A 55 10.71 -6.58 0.36
C ALA A 55 11.35 -6.53 1.76
N GLU A 56 10.69 -7.08 2.80
CA GLU A 56 11.31 -7.19 4.12
C GLU A 56 12.58 -8.05 4.11
N GLN A 57 12.54 -9.18 3.41
CA GLN A 57 13.68 -10.12 3.38
C GLN A 57 14.93 -9.50 2.75
N VAL A 58 14.76 -8.63 1.75
CA VAL A 58 15.86 -7.94 1.07
C VAL A 58 16.23 -6.61 1.70
N GLY A 59 15.61 -6.24 2.83
CA GLY A 59 15.99 -5.07 3.61
C GLY A 59 15.33 -3.74 3.21
N VAL A 60 14.21 -3.77 2.49
CA VAL A 60 13.39 -2.59 2.25
C VAL A 60 12.72 -2.14 3.54
N ASP A 61 12.62 -0.83 3.77
CA ASP A 61 12.14 -0.23 5.01
C ASP A 61 10.63 0.06 5.00
N PHE A 62 10.05 0.27 3.81
CA PHE A 62 8.62 0.61 3.64
C PHE A 62 8.05 -0.08 2.40
N PHE A 63 6.82 -0.57 2.51
CA PHE A 63 6.06 -1.11 1.39
C PHE A 63 4.68 -0.47 1.35
N GLY A 64 4.39 0.21 0.23
CA GLY A 64 3.15 0.93 0.00
C GLY A 64 2.26 0.26 -1.04
N ILE A 65 0.94 0.41 -0.87
CA ILE A 65 -0.05 -0.06 -1.84
C ILE A 65 -0.96 1.10 -2.23
N GLY A 66 -1.04 1.37 -3.53
CA GLY A 66 -1.99 2.32 -4.12
C GLY A 66 -3.39 1.72 -4.21
N GLU A 67 -4.42 2.55 -4.00
CA GLU A 67 -5.81 2.16 -4.19
C GLU A 67 -6.26 2.36 -5.64
N HIS A 68 -6.71 1.29 -6.27
CA HIS A 68 -7.21 1.30 -7.64
C HIS A 68 -8.42 0.39 -7.81
N HIS A 69 -9.31 0.75 -8.76
CA HIS A 69 -10.60 0.09 -8.98
C HIS A 69 -10.79 -0.35 -10.45
N THR A 70 -9.69 -0.60 -11.17
CA THR A 70 -9.71 -0.99 -12.58
C THR A 70 -9.24 -2.43 -12.77
N ASP A 71 -9.55 -3.00 -13.94
CA ASP A 71 -9.14 -4.36 -14.28
C ASP A 71 -7.62 -4.50 -14.40
N ASP A 72 -6.91 -3.41 -14.79
CA ASP A 72 -5.45 -3.40 -14.91
C ASP A 72 -4.76 -3.32 -13.54
N PHE A 73 -5.46 -2.78 -12.53
CA PHE A 73 -4.95 -2.57 -11.16
C PHE A 73 -5.99 -3.04 -10.14
N PRO A 74 -6.14 -4.37 -9.92
CA PRO A 74 -7.18 -4.92 -9.06
C PRO A 74 -6.82 -4.81 -7.57
N MET A 75 -6.63 -3.57 -7.08
CA MET A 75 -6.20 -3.28 -5.72
C MET A 75 -7.18 -2.36 -4.96
N PRO A 76 -8.48 -2.73 -4.89
CA PRO A 76 -9.49 -1.85 -4.29
C PRO A 76 -9.45 -1.81 -2.76
N ALA A 77 -8.78 -2.76 -2.11
CA ALA A 77 -8.73 -2.91 -0.66
C ALA A 77 -7.29 -3.20 -0.21
N GLY A 78 -6.39 -2.24 -0.46
CA GLY A 78 -4.96 -2.35 -0.15
C GLY A 78 -4.69 -2.59 1.33
N ASP A 79 -5.53 -2.07 2.23
CA ASP A 79 -5.46 -2.29 3.68
C ASP A 79 -5.57 -3.77 4.08
N LEU A 80 -6.42 -4.57 3.41
CA LEU A 80 -6.51 -6.01 3.63
C LEU A 80 -5.25 -6.74 3.19
N VAL A 81 -4.66 -6.30 2.07
CA VAL A 81 -3.40 -6.87 1.55
C VAL A 81 -2.25 -6.52 2.49
N LEU A 82 -2.19 -5.27 2.97
CA LEU A 82 -1.22 -4.84 3.98
C LEU A 82 -1.35 -5.64 5.28
N ALA A 83 -2.57 -5.97 5.72
CA ALA A 83 -2.78 -6.82 6.90
C ALA A 83 -2.24 -8.25 6.70
N ALA A 84 -2.39 -8.81 5.50
CA ALA A 84 -1.82 -10.12 5.16
C ALA A 84 -0.28 -10.09 5.16
N ILE A 85 0.33 -9.02 4.67
CA ILE A 85 1.79 -8.81 4.74
C ILE A 85 2.22 -8.62 6.20
N ALA A 86 1.49 -7.81 6.99
CA ALA A 86 1.79 -7.53 8.40
C ALA A 86 1.88 -8.81 9.24
N ALA A 87 1.00 -9.77 8.96
CA ALA A 87 0.97 -11.06 9.66
C ALA A 87 2.17 -11.97 9.33
N ARG A 88 2.94 -11.65 8.29
CA ARG A 88 4.08 -12.43 7.78
C ARG A 88 5.42 -11.72 7.89
N THR A 89 5.42 -10.49 8.42
CA THR A 89 6.59 -9.60 8.52
C THR A 89 6.70 -9.04 9.93
N THR A 90 7.88 -8.52 10.29
CA THR A 90 8.15 -8.03 11.64
C THR A 90 8.79 -6.64 11.72
N ARG A 91 9.33 -6.11 10.61
CA ARG A 91 10.11 -4.87 10.57
C ARG A 91 9.62 -3.85 9.57
N ILE A 92 9.26 -4.28 8.36
CA ILE A 92 8.89 -3.39 7.27
C ILE A 92 7.67 -2.55 7.65
N ARG A 93 7.72 -1.24 7.42
CA ARG A 93 6.58 -0.35 7.57
C ARG A 93 5.63 -0.54 6.39
N LEU A 94 4.35 -0.48 6.65
CA LEU A 94 3.30 -0.84 5.71
C LEU A 94 2.32 0.31 5.58
N GLY A 95 2.09 0.78 4.38
CA GLY A 95 1.25 1.96 4.20
C GLY A 95 0.48 2.01 2.89
N SER A 96 -0.43 2.98 2.81
CA SER A 96 -1.07 3.31 1.53
C SER A 96 -0.22 4.26 0.70
N ALA A 97 -0.40 4.16 -0.63
CA ALA A 97 0.29 5.03 -1.58
C ALA A 97 -0.57 5.40 -2.82
N VAL A 98 -1.81 5.91 -2.62
CA VAL A 98 -2.42 6.47 -1.41
C VAL A 98 -3.76 5.78 -1.10
N THR A 99 -4.38 6.08 0.07
CA THR A 99 -5.82 5.86 0.28
C THR A 99 -6.59 7.03 -0.34
N VAL A 100 -7.56 6.74 -1.22
CA VAL A 100 -8.34 7.77 -1.93
C VAL A 100 -9.47 8.30 -1.04
N LEU A 101 -9.15 9.31 -0.23
CA LEU A 101 -10.11 9.86 0.73
C LEU A 101 -11.32 10.52 0.07
N SER A 102 -11.24 10.90 -1.21
CA SER A 102 -12.36 11.49 -1.93
C SER A 102 -13.56 10.54 -2.09
N SER A 103 -13.33 9.23 -2.11
CA SER A 103 -14.34 8.19 -2.27
C SER A 103 -14.57 7.33 -1.02
N ASP A 104 -13.86 7.58 0.08
CA ASP A 104 -13.94 6.76 1.29
C ASP A 104 -14.42 7.57 2.52
N ASP A 105 -14.94 6.88 3.52
CA ASP A 105 -15.34 7.47 4.80
C ASP A 105 -14.11 7.62 5.72
N PRO A 106 -13.79 8.83 6.21
CA PRO A 106 -12.59 9.06 7.01
C PRO A 106 -12.58 8.30 8.34
N VAL A 107 -13.76 8.05 8.94
CA VAL A 107 -13.85 7.25 10.18
C VAL A 107 -13.51 5.79 9.89
N ARG A 108 -14.00 5.26 8.76
CA ARG A 108 -13.67 3.90 8.33
C ARG A 108 -12.20 3.74 7.97
N VAL A 109 -11.62 4.72 7.30
CA VAL A 109 -10.16 4.75 7.03
C VAL A 109 -9.38 4.69 8.35
N PHE A 110 -9.71 5.56 9.30
CA PHE A 110 -9.08 5.54 10.62
C PHE A 110 -9.21 4.18 11.31
N GLN A 111 -10.40 3.59 11.34
CA GLN A 111 -10.63 2.28 11.97
C GLN A 111 -9.81 1.17 11.33
N ARG A 112 -9.73 1.12 9.99
CA ARG A 112 -8.95 0.10 9.26
C ARG A 112 -7.46 0.23 9.54
N TYR A 113 -6.90 1.44 9.44
CA TYR A 113 -5.48 1.67 9.70
C TYR A 113 -5.10 1.52 11.17
N SER A 114 -5.97 1.90 12.12
CA SER A 114 -5.75 1.59 13.54
C SER A 114 -5.73 0.08 13.80
N THR A 115 -6.57 -0.67 13.09
CA THR A 115 -6.56 -2.14 13.18
C THR A 115 -5.29 -2.73 12.57
N LEU A 116 -4.88 -2.22 11.40
CA LEU A 116 -3.62 -2.61 10.76
C LEU A 116 -2.42 -2.30 11.67
N ASP A 117 -2.42 -1.14 12.32
CA ASP A 117 -1.36 -0.74 13.26
C ASP A 117 -1.27 -1.70 14.45
N ALA A 118 -2.40 -2.08 15.01
CA ALA A 118 -2.44 -3.07 16.09
C ALA A 118 -1.91 -4.46 15.63
N ILE A 119 -2.32 -4.93 14.43
CA ILE A 119 -1.84 -6.20 13.86
C ILE A 119 -0.33 -6.14 13.59
N SER A 120 0.14 -5.03 13.03
CA SER A 120 1.54 -4.85 12.65
C SER A 120 2.46 -4.43 13.80
N GLN A 121 1.92 -4.21 15.01
CA GLN A 121 2.68 -3.74 16.18
C GLN A 121 3.34 -2.36 15.96
N GLY A 122 2.58 -1.38 15.46
CA GLY A 122 3.02 -0.01 15.32
C GLY A 122 3.77 0.27 14.00
N ARG A 123 3.58 -0.54 12.95
CA ARG A 123 4.24 -0.38 11.64
C ARG A 123 3.35 0.18 10.54
N ALA A 124 2.09 0.49 10.86
CA ALA A 124 1.17 1.02 9.85
C ALA A 124 1.40 2.52 9.61
N GLU A 125 1.31 2.90 8.35
CA GLU A 125 1.32 4.28 7.89
C GLU A 125 0.11 4.53 6.99
N VAL A 126 -0.42 5.74 6.98
CA VAL A 126 -1.49 6.11 6.06
C VAL A 126 -1.13 7.39 5.32
N VAL A 127 -1.11 7.31 4.01
CA VAL A 127 -0.99 8.47 3.14
C VAL A 127 -2.36 8.72 2.51
N LEU A 128 -2.95 9.85 2.85
CA LEU A 128 -4.27 10.26 2.37
C LEU A 128 -4.11 11.11 1.11
N GLY A 129 -4.79 10.74 0.06
CA GLY A 129 -4.74 11.42 -1.21
C GLY A 129 -6.12 11.63 -1.83
N ARG A 130 -6.11 12.41 -2.91
CA ARG A 130 -7.32 12.64 -3.73
C ARG A 130 -7.57 11.52 -4.72
N GLY A 131 -6.55 10.70 -4.97
CA GLY A 131 -6.48 9.80 -6.11
C GLY A 131 -6.12 10.52 -7.40
N SER A 132 -5.39 9.84 -8.27
CA SER A 132 -5.03 10.31 -9.62
C SER A 132 -5.98 9.79 -10.69
N SER A 133 -6.73 8.73 -10.39
CA SER A 133 -7.72 8.11 -11.27
C SER A 133 -9.11 8.67 -10.99
N ILE A 134 -9.87 8.89 -12.07
CA ILE A 134 -11.27 9.32 -11.98
C ILE A 134 -12.24 8.14 -11.88
N ASP A 135 -11.74 6.90 -11.98
CA ASP A 135 -12.58 5.68 -12.11
C ASP A 135 -13.39 5.39 -10.84
N SER A 136 -12.89 5.82 -9.68
CA SER A 136 -13.61 5.67 -8.41
C SER A 136 -14.90 6.51 -8.35
N PHE A 137 -14.96 7.66 -9.05
CA PHE A 137 -16.08 8.57 -8.94
C PHE A 137 -17.41 7.94 -9.40
N PRO A 138 -17.55 7.46 -10.66
CA PRO A 138 -18.77 6.81 -11.10
C PRO A 138 -19.05 5.51 -10.34
N LEU A 139 -18.03 4.77 -9.91
CA LEU A 139 -18.16 3.53 -9.15
C LEU A 139 -18.86 3.77 -7.80
N PHE A 140 -18.54 4.88 -7.13
CA PHE A 140 -19.13 5.25 -5.83
C PHE A 140 -20.28 6.26 -5.95
N GLY A 141 -20.72 6.58 -7.17
CA GLY A 141 -21.85 7.47 -7.42
C GLY A 141 -21.55 8.94 -7.15
N PHE A 142 -20.29 9.37 -7.30
CA PHE A 142 -19.87 10.76 -7.17
C PHE A 142 -19.73 11.44 -8.53
N ASP A 143 -20.03 12.73 -8.58
CA ASP A 143 -19.74 13.56 -9.75
C ASP A 143 -18.29 14.07 -9.68
N LEU A 144 -17.60 14.06 -10.81
CA LEU A 144 -16.25 14.59 -10.92
C LEU A 144 -16.19 16.11 -10.62
N ALA A 145 -17.29 16.83 -10.84
CA ALA A 145 -17.41 18.24 -10.46
C ALA A 145 -17.24 18.48 -8.94
N ASP A 146 -17.50 17.46 -8.13
CA ASP A 146 -17.38 17.51 -6.67
C ASP A 146 -15.98 17.15 -6.15
N TYR A 147 -15.01 16.88 -7.04
CA TYR A 147 -13.66 16.40 -6.71
C TYR A 147 -12.99 17.16 -5.56
N GLU A 148 -12.91 18.48 -5.66
CA GLU A 148 -12.30 19.34 -4.64
C GLU A 148 -13.09 19.34 -3.32
N GLN A 149 -14.42 19.33 -3.41
CA GLN A 149 -15.28 19.36 -2.24
C GLN A 149 -15.25 18.05 -1.45
N LEU A 150 -15.23 16.92 -2.14
CA LEU A 150 -15.21 15.59 -1.53
C LEU A 150 -13.95 15.42 -0.68
N PHE A 151 -12.79 15.74 -1.21
CA PHE A 151 -11.54 15.67 -0.46
C PHE A 151 -11.51 16.67 0.71
N SER A 152 -11.90 17.93 0.47
CA SER A 152 -11.84 18.98 1.49
C SER A 152 -12.76 18.70 2.66
N LYS A 153 -13.96 18.15 2.42
CA LYS A 153 -14.93 17.81 3.47
C LYS A 153 -14.54 16.58 4.29
N ARG A 154 -13.80 15.64 3.66
CA ARG A 154 -13.40 14.37 4.27
C ARG A 154 -12.01 14.41 4.91
N ARG A 155 -11.22 15.44 4.61
CA ARG A 155 -9.92 15.61 5.24
C ARG A 155 -10.08 15.80 6.75
N PRO A 156 -9.40 15.00 7.59
CA PRO A 156 -9.42 15.21 9.04
C PRO A 156 -9.00 16.64 9.38
N SER A 157 -9.83 17.36 10.11
CA SER A 157 -9.41 18.64 10.67
C SER A 157 -8.47 18.31 11.85
N CYS A 158 -7.16 18.47 11.65
CA CYS A 158 -6.24 18.51 12.77
C CYS A 158 -6.58 19.72 13.64
N SER A 159 -7.35 19.51 14.71
CA SER A 159 -7.37 20.46 15.80
C SER A 159 -6.12 20.22 16.65
N PRO A 160 -5.49 21.26 17.22
CA PRO A 160 -4.28 21.13 18.05
C PRO A 160 -4.47 20.31 19.34
N SER A 161 -5.62 19.70 19.53
CA SER A 161 -6.04 18.96 20.73
C SER A 161 -6.25 17.45 20.51
N CYS A 162 -5.75 16.89 19.41
CA CYS A 162 -5.72 15.43 19.21
C CYS A 162 -4.33 14.87 19.49
#